data_db7a73b6fba3bd70b461578016164598
#
_entry.id   db7a73b6fba3bd70b461578016164598
#
_cell.length_a   1.000
_cell.length_b   1.000
_cell.length_c   1.000
_cell.angle_alpha   90.00
_cell.angle_beta   90.00
_cell.angle_gamma   90.00
#
_symmetry.space_group_name_H-M   'P 1'
#
loop_
_entity.id
_entity.type
_entity.pdbx_description
1 polymer ?
#
loop_
_entity_poly.entity_id
_entity_poly.type
_entity_poly.pdbx_seq_one_letter_code
_entity_poly.pdbx_strand_id
1 'polypeptide(L)'
;MKTAAGINNGASIQPLVAEAERIVAECIKHFGLKTKPEQVSITVASAGQKSALGWFWGDSWHKTKAAAWHEINLCSEHLDSCDVGELIIHEMAHAENHTLEIRDCTGGRMHNKKFKVMAERLGLIVAPRSKSVGFGYTKRGPEAEKFLQKVNFNPAIFLRHRNRHVAAAKSGGTRMLKCECPKCEYLVRVTAKWLAIGTPVCPCGTKMKAS
;
A
#
# COMPACT_ATOMS: atom_id res chain seq x y z
N MET A 1 32.03 -22.41 14.94
CA MET A 1 30.60 -22.10 14.86
C MET A 1 30.09 -22.66 13.55
N LYS A 2 29.24 -23.69 13.57
CA LYS A 2 28.62 -24.25 12.35
C LYS A 2 27.51 -23.30 11.92
N THR A 3 27.67 -22.69 10.74
CA THR A 3 26.61 -21.94 10.07
C THR A 3 25.46 -22.92 9.79
N ALA A 4 24.31 -22.66 10.38
CA ALA A 4 23.08 -23.40 10.08
C ALA A 4 22.80 -23.26 8.59
N ALA A 5 22.96 -24.36 7.83
CA ALA A 5 22.50 -24.44 6.46
C ALA A 5 20.98 -24.19 6.50
N GLY A 6 20.55 -23.04 5.99
CA GLY A 6 19.16 -22.66 5.97
C GLY A 6 18.35 -23.69 5.19
N ILE A 7 17.31 -24.19 5.81
CA ILE A 7 16.29 -25.03 5.16
C ILE A 7 15.61 -24.15 4.12
N ASN A 8 16.11 -24.21 2.88
CA ASN A 8 15.50 -23.50 1.76
C ASN A 8 14.34 -24.33 1.20
N ASN A 9 13.28 -24.40 1.99
CA ASN A 9 12.02 -25.01 1.56
C ASN A 9 11.17 -23.92 0.89
N GLY A 10 11.27 -23.68 -0.36
CA GLY A 10 10.56 -22.75 -1.26
C GLY A 10 9.43 -21.82 -0.73
N ALA A 11 9.08 -21.94 0.54
CA ALA A 11 8.06 -21.14 1.23
C ALA A 11 8.60 -19.85 1.87
N SER A 12 9.93 -19.71 2.03
CA SER A 12 10.50 -18.51 2.63
C SER A 12 10.35 -17.28 1.72
N ILE A 13 9.95 -16.16 2.29
CA ILE A 13 9.92 -14.84 1.61
C ILE A 13 11.28 -14.11 1.75
N GLN A 14 12.21 -14.62 2.56
CA GLN A 14 13.51 -13.98 2.79
C GLN A 14 14.30 -13.69 1.51
N PRO A 15 14.42 -14.62 0.52
CA PRO A 15 15.13 -14.32 -0.72
C PRO A 15 14.52 -13.14 -1.50
N LEU A 16 13.20 -13.00 -1.46
CA LEU A 16 12.47 -11.92 -2.09
C LEU A 16 12.77 -10.58 -1.41
N VAL A 17 12.71 -10.54 -0.07
CA VAL A 17 13.02 -9.34 0.71
C VAL A 17 14.49 -8.96 0.48
N ALA A 18 15.42 -9.90 0.56
CA ALA A 18 16.84 -9.65 0.35
C ALA A 18 17.14 -9.12 -1.07
N GLU A 19 16.46 -9.63 -2.10
CA GLU A 19 16.61 -9.11 -3.46
C GLU A 19 16.06 -7.69 -3.57
N ALA A 20 14.89 -7.41 -2.99
CA ALA A 20 14.32 -6.06 -3.00
C ALA A 20 15.22 -5.06 -2.25
N GLU A 21 15.76 -5.42 -1.09
CA GLU A 21 16.73 -4.60 -0.34
C GLU A 21 18.00 -4.35 -1.14
N ARG A 22 18.51 -5.38 -1.83
CA ARG A 22 19.66 -5.25 -2.72
C ARG A 22 19.38 -4.25 -3.85
N ILE A 23 18.21 -4.35 -4.51
CA ILE A 23 17.84 -3.43 -5.60
C ILE A 23 17.68 -2.00 -5.07
N VAL A 24 17.11 -1.81 -3.89
CA VAL A 24 17.03 -0.48 -3.24
C VAL A 24 18.44 0.10 -3.03
N ALA A 25 19.36 -0.66 -2.46
CA ALA A 25 20.73 -0.22 -2.23
C ALA A 25 21.47 0.13 -3.53
N GLU A 26 21.33 -0.71 -4.55
CA GLU A 26 21.92 -0.46 -5.87
C GLU A 26 21.27 0.74 -6.59
N CYS A 27 19.96 0.96 -6.42
CA CYS A 27 19.25 2.11 -6.95
C CYS A 27 19.80 3.41 -6.34
N ILE A 28 19.93 3.46 -5.02
CA ILE A 28 20.52 4.59 -4.29
C ILE A 28 21.90 4.93 -4.83
N LYS A 29 22.77 3.92 -4.96
CA LYS A 29 24.12 4.08 -5.47
C LYS A 29 24.14 4.52 -6.93
N HIS A 30 23.36 3.89 -7.79
CA HIS A 30 23.35 4.14 -9.23
C HIS A 30 22.89 5.55 -9.58
N PHE A 31 21.78 5.99 -8.96
CA PHE A 31 21.19 7.31 -9.23
C PHE A 31 21.72 8.42 -8.30
N GLY A 32 22.65 8.11 -7.39
CA GLY A 32 23.24 9.07 -6.46
C GLY A 32 22.21 9.72 -5.55
N LEU A 33 21.33 8.91 -4.93
CA LEU A 33 20.26 9.38 -4.07
C LEU A 33 20.78 9.83 -2.70
N LYS A 34 20.04 10.71 -2.04
CA LYS A 34 20.30 11.14 -0.65
C LYS A 34 19.72 10.22 0.39
N THR A 35 18.68 9.48 0.03
CA THR A 35 18.15 8.36 0.83
C THR A 35 19.27 7.36 1.11
N LYS A 36 19.35 6.82 2.32
CA LYS A 36 20.36 5.85 2.71
C LYS A 36 19.76 4.44 2.78
N PRO A 37 20.48 3.38 2.35
CA PRO A 37 19.94 2.02 2.39
C PRO A 37 19.45 1.59 3.77
N GLU A 38 20.18 1.95 4.83
CA GLU A 38 19.83 1.65 6.22
C GLU A 38 18.60 2.38 6.75
N GLN A 39 18.05 3.31 5.99
CA GLN A 39 16.83 4.03 6.31
C GLN A 39 15.58 3.42 5.65
N VAL A 40 15.72 2.41 4.81
CA VAL A 40 14.61 1.80 4.07
C VAL A 40 14.42 0.36 4.50
N SER A 41 13.25 0.04 5.01
CA SER A 41 12.83 -1.33 5.32
C SER A 41 11.89 -1.84 4.24
N ILE A 42 12.14 -3.06 3.76
CA ILE A 42 11.24 -3.72 2.83
C ILE A 42 10.26 -4.60 3.60
N THR A 43 8.97 -4.43 3.30
CA THR A 43 7.93 -5.30 3.82
C THR A 43 7.14 -5.95 2.69
N VAL A 44 6.54 -7.09 2.98
CA VAL A 44 5.65 -7.81 2.07
C VAL A 44 4.33 -8.04 2.79
N ALA A 45 3.37 -7.20 2.52
CA ALA A 45 2.09 -7.25 3.21
C ALA A 45 0.91 -7.17 2.23
N SER A 46 -0.27 -7.53 2.72
CA SER A 46 -1.50 -7.46 1.95
C SER A 46 -1.97 -6.02 1.78
N ALA A 47 -2.38 -5.65 0.55
CA ALA A 47 -3.08 -4.40 0.29
C ALA A 47 -4.52 -4.40 0.86
N GLY A 48 -5.00 -5.52 1.34
CA GLY A 48 -6.40 -5.71 1.74
C GLY A 48 -7.33 -5.57 0.54
N GLN A 49 -8.30 -4.65 0.64
CA GLN A 49 -9.24 -4.38 -0.47
C GLN A 49 -8.74 -3.31 -1.45
N LYS A 50 -7.53 -2.76 -1.24
CA LYS A 50 -6.94 -1.74 -2.10
C LYS A 50 -6.30 -2.39 -3.33
N SER A 51 -6.29 -1.68 -4.45
CA SER A 51 -5.63 -2.11 -5.70
C SER A 51 -4.18 -1.63 -5.80
N ALA A 52 -3.57 -1.22 -4.69
CA ALA A 52 -2.18 -0.79 -4.68
C ALA A 52 -1.25 -1.97 -4.95
N LEU A 53 -0.25 -1.77 -5.80
CA LEU A 53 0.80 -2.75 -6.06
C LEU A 53 1.89 -2.71 -4.98
N GLY A 54 2.10 -1.54 -4.40
CA GLY A 54 3.01 -1.25 -3.30
C GLY A 54 2.70 0.12 -2.71
N TRP A 55 3.48 0.53 -1.73
CA TRP A 55 3.46 1.89 -1.19
C TRP A 55 4.76 2.23 -0.48
N PHE A 56 5.08 3.49 -0.47
CA PHE A 56 6.07 4.08 0.40
C PHE A 56 5.40 4.73 1.62
N TRP A 57 6.00 4.54 2.79
CA TRP A 57 5.58 5.21 4.02
C TRP A 57 6.80 5.79 4.74
N GLY A 58 6.92 7.11 4.68
CA GLY A 58 8.00 7.83 5.35
C GLY A 58 7.87 7.75 6.87
N ASP A 59 9.01 7.56 7.55
CA ASP A 59 9.12 7.56 9.02
C ASP A 59 8.13 6.61 9.72
N SER A 60 7.83 5.47 9.09
CA SER A 60 6.85 4.48 9.59
C SER A 60 7.36 3.65 10.77
N TRP A 61 8.68 3.47 10.87
CA TRP A 61 9.32 2.68 11.92
C TRP A 61 10.17 3.57 12.81
N HIS A 62 10.03 3.42 14.13
CA HIS A 62 10.77 4.19 15.11
C HIS A 62 11.44 3.28 16.15
N LYS A 63 12.74 3.46 16.36
CA LYS A 63 13.44 2.91 17.53
C LYS A 63 13.45 3.92 18.68
N THR A 64 13.61 5.20 18.34
CA THR A 64 13.53 6.36 19.23
C THR A 64 12.94 7.52 18.46
N LYS A 65 12.62 8.65 19.15
CA LYS A 65 12.15 9.87 18.42
C LYS A 65 13.16 10.41 17.38
N ALA A 66 14.45 10.09 17.54
CA ALA A 66 15.51 10.58 16.67
C ALA A 66 15.93 9.60 15.57
N ALA A 67 15.43 8.36 15.59
CA ALA A 67 15.79 7.33 14.61
C ALA A 67 14.50 6.73 14.02
N ALA A 68 14.14 7.22 12.87
CA ALA A 68 13.02 6.75 12.07
C ALA A 68 13.51 6.07 10.79
N TRP A 69 12.77 5.06 10.34
CA TRP A 69 13.00 4.39 9.06
C TRP A 69 11.75 4.47 8.21
N HIS A 70 11.96 4.48 6.92
CA HIS A 70 10.91 4.43 5.90
C HIS A 70 10.54 2.99 5.59
N GLU A 71 9.34 2.77 5.12
CA GLU A 71 8.86 1.49 4.63
C GLU A 71 8.57 1.56 3.14
N ILE A 72 9.09 0.60 2.39
CA ILE A 72 8.57 0.26 1.07
C ILE A 72 7.89 -1.09 1.20
N ASN A 73 6.58 -1.13 0.96
CA ASN A 73 5.82 -2.37 0.95
C ASN A 73 5.58 -2.85 -0.48
N LEU A 74 5.83 -4.14 -0.69
CA LEU A 74 5.45 -4.86 -1.89
C LEU A 74 4.16 -5.64 -1.60
N CYS A 75 3.09 -5.39 -2.34
CA CYS A 75 1.81 -6.05 -2.08
C CYS A 75 1.86 -7.52 -2.48
N SER A 76 1.69 -8.38 -1.48
CA SER A 76 1.82 -9.84 -1.62
C SER A 76 0.86 -10.47 -2.64
N GLU A 77 -0.24 -9.82 -2.96
CA GLU A 77 -1.25 -10.30 -3.93
C GLU A 77 -0.89 -10.03 -5.40
N HIS A 78 0.15 -9.24 -5.64
CA HIS A 78 0.45 -8.72 -6.98
C HIS A 78 1.89 -8.98 -7.45
N LEU A 79 2.71 -9.68 -6.66
CA LEU A 79 4.13 -9.87 -6.95
C LEU A 79 4.41 -10.57 -8.29
N ASP A 80 3.54 -11.51 -8.67
CA ASP A 80 3.67 -12.28 -9.92
C ASP A 80 2.97 -11.61 -11.12
N SER A 81 2.18 -10.58 -10.88
CA SER A 81 1.36 -9.90 -11.89
C SER A 81 1.77 -8.46 -12.16
N CYS A 82 2.74 -7.93 -11.40
CA CYS A 82 3.29 -6.59 -11.61
C CYS A 82 4.78 -6.64 -11.96
N ASP A 83 5.28 -5.55 -12.50
CA ASP A 83 6.70 -5.35 -12.69
C ASP A 83 7.33 -4.86 -11.37
N VAL A 84 7.85 -5.81 -10.58
CA VAL A 84 8.43 -5.48 -9.25
C VAL A 84 9.67 -4.59 -9.36
N GLY A 85 10.45 -4.70 -10.42
CA GLY A 85 11.60 -3.82 -10.66
C GLY A 85 11.16 -2.37 -10.89
N GLU A 86 10.14 -2.17 -11.71
CA GLU A 86 9.51 -0.86 -11.91
C GLU A 86 8.93 -0.34 -10.60
N LEU A 87 8.18 -1.17 -9.87
CA LEU A 87 7.56 -0.83 -8.61
C LEU A 87 8.59 -0.35 -7.57
N ILE A 88 9.71 -1.05 -7.39
CA ILE A 88 10.76 -0.63 -6.46
C ILE A 88 11.30 0.75 -6.85
N ILE A 89 11.56 1.01 -8.13
CA ILE A 89 12.05 2.32 -8.59
C ILE A 89 10.99 3.41 -8.37
N HIS A 90 9.71 3.11 -8.55
CA HIS A 90 8.58 4.01 -8.26
C HIS A 90 8.55 4.41 -6.78
N GLU A 91 8.63 3.45 -5.88
CA GLU A 91 8.61 3.71 -4.43
C GLU A 91 9.92 4.42 -3.98
N MET A 92 11.04 4.17 -4.65
CA MET A 92 12.28 4.90 -4.43
C MET A 92 12.19 6.37 -4.84
N ALA A 93 11.36 6.73 -5.83
CA ALA A 93 11.09 8.13 -6.16
C ALA A 93 10.37 8.84 -5.00
N HIS A 94 9.45 8.16 -4.30
CA HIS A 94 8.84 8.69 -3.08
C HIS A 94 9.85 8.80 -1.93
N ALA A 95 10.68 7.79 -1.73
CA ALA A 95 11.69 7.77 -0.67
C ALA A 95 12.68 8.94 -0.83
N GLU A 96 13.18 9.17 -2.03
CA GLU A 96 14.09 10.29 -2.31
C GLU A 96 13.40 11.65 -2.14
N ASN A 97 12.18 11.81 -2.64
CA ASN A 97 11.42 13.03 -2.43
C ASN A 97 11.17 13.31 -0.94
N HIS A 98 10.85 12.27 -0.16
CA HIS A 98 10.67 12.38 1.29
C HIS A 98 11.98 12.84 1.97
N THR A 99 13.10 12.19 1.64
CA THR A 99 14.44 12.56 2.16
C THR A 99 14.81 14.01 1.82
N LEU A 100 14.36 14.51 0.67
CA LEU A 100 14.56 15.90 0.22
C LEU A 100 13.48 16.86 0.73
N GLU A 101 12.57 16.42 1.60
CA GLU A 101 11.44 17.19 2.12
C GLU A 101 10.50 17.72 1.01
N ILE A 102 10.43 16.99 -0.09
CA ILE A 102 9.60 17.31 -1.25
C ILE A 102 8.27 16.60 -1.15
N ARG A 103 7.18 17.33 -0.95
CA ARG A 103 5.83 16.76 -0.99
C ARG A 103 5.43 16.43 -2.43
N ASP A 104 5.36 15.15 -2.75
CA ASP A 104 5.15 14.63 -4.10
C ASP A 104 3.74 14.07 -4.36
N CYS A 105 2.92 13.96 -3.30
CA CYS A 105 1.51 13.57 -3.39
C CYS A 105 0.58 14.62 -2.81
N THR A 106 -0.65 14.67 -3.34
CA THR A 106 -1.77 15.47 -2.82
C THR A 106 -2.87 14.52 -2.36
N GLY A 107 -3.38 14.72 -1.14
CA GLY A 107 -4.41 13.85 -0.56
C GLY A 107 -3.98 12.38 -0.37
N GLY A 108 -2.67 12.16 -0.18
CA GLY A 108 -2.08 10.86 0.17
C GLY A 108 -1.85 9.88 -0.98
N ARG A 109 -2.45 10.09 -2.17
CA ARG A 109 -2.31 9.15 -3.31
C ARG A 109 -2.29 9.79 -4.70
N MET A 110 -2.55 11.09 -4.79
CA MET A 110 -2.51 11.80 -6.08
C MET A 110 -1.09 12.29 -6.34
N HIS A 111 -0.33 11.58 -7.15
CA HIS A 111 1.03 11.94 -7.54
C HIS A 111 1.04 13.25 -8.32
N ASN A 112 1.83 14.20 -7.88
CA ASN A 112 1.93 15.53 -8.49
C ASN A 112 3.13 15.64 -9.47
N LYS A 113 3.40 16.84 -9.99
CA LYS A 113 4.51 17.08 -10.91
C LYS A 113 5.89 16.82 -10.27
N LYS A 114 6.04 16.97 -8.94
CA LYS A 114 7.32 16.73 -8.26
C LYS A 114 7.64 15.23 -8.24
N PHE A 115 6.61 14.38 -8.02
CA PHE A 115 6.76 12.93 -8.21
C PHE A 115 7.22 12.62 -9.63
N LYS A 116 6.51 13.16 -10.64
CA LYS A 116 6.86 12.93 -12.05
C LYS A 116 8.33 13.21 -12.32
N VAL A 117 8.84 14.37 -11.91
CA VAL A 117 10.24 14.77 -12.13
C VAL A 117 11.21 13.76 -11.50
N MET A 118 10.94 13.31 -10.27
CA MET A 118 11.80 12.32 -9.62
C MET A 118 11.73 10.95 -10.29
N ALA A 119 10.54 10.47 -10.61
CA ALA A 119 10.35 9.20 -11.30
C ALA A 119 11.07 9.17 -12.67
N GLU A 120 10.97 10.27 -13.44
CA GLU A 120 11.69 10.42 -14.70
C GLU A 120 13.22 10.48 -14.51
N ARG A 121 13.70 11.14 -13.43
CA ARG A 121 15.12 11.14 -13.04
C ARG A 121 15.63 9.72 -12.76
N LEU A 122 14.79 8.87 -12.17
CA LEU A 122 15.12 7.46 -11.91
C LEU A 122 14.88 6.55 -13.14
N GLY A 123 14.69 7.14 -14.31
CA GLY A 123 14.60 6.41 -15.58
C GLY A 123 13.23 5.80 -15.87
N LEU A 124 12.18 6.16 -15.13
CA LEU A 124 10.82 5.73 -15.43
C LEU A 124 10.16 6.62 -16.49
N ILE A 125 9.30 6.03 -17.28
CA ILE A 125 8.37 6.75 -18.18
C ILE A 125 7.09 6.99 -17.39
N VAL A 126 6.72 8.26 -17.21
CA VAL A 126 5.50 8.65 -16.48
C VAL A 126 4.38 8.91 -17.46
N ALA A 127 3.26 8.19 -17.29
CA ALA A 127 2.07 8.40 -18.11
C ALA A 127 1.45 9.79 -17.91
N PRO A 128 0.62 10.27 -18.87
CA PRO A 128 -0.15 11.50 -18.69
C PRO A 128 -0.96 11.48 -17.40
N ARG A 129 -1.19 12.66 -16.83
CA ARG A 129 -1.93 12.82 -15.57
C ARG A 129 -3.32 12.17 -15.63
N SER A 130 -3.59 11.25 -14.71
CA SER A 130 -4.91 10.63 -14.55
C SER A 130 -5.76 11.34 -13.48
N LYS A 131 -7.08 11.12 -13.51
CA LYS A 131 -8.01 11.62 -12.47
C LYS A 131 -7.92 10.84 -11.17
N SER A 132 -7.47 9.59 -11.21
CA SER A 132 -7.45 8.67 -10.06
C SER A 132 -6.19 8.74 -9.20
N VAL A 133 -5.01 8.81 -9.85
CA VAL A 133 -3.70 8.74 -9.18
C VAL A 133 -2.73 9.85 -9.62
N GLY A 134 -3.19 10.84 -10.38
CA GLY A 134 -2.31 11.89 -10.90
C GLY A 134 -1.28 11.33 -11.89
N PHE A 135 0.01 11.54 -11.62
CA PHE A 135 1.14 11.01 -12.39
C PHE A 135 1.65 9.66 -11.87
N GLY A 136 0.82 8.88 -11.17
CA GLY A 136 1.23 7.62 -10.53
C GLY A 136 1.33 6.41 -11.45
N TYR A 137 0.95 6.50 -12.72
CA TYR A 137 1.17 5.41 -13.67
C TYR A 137 2.55 5.56 -14.31
N THR A 138 3.39 4.58 -14.03
CA THR A 138 4.78 4.52 -14.50
C THR A 138 5.07 3.24 -15.27
N LYS A 139 6.16 3.23 -16.02
CA LYS A 139 6.73 2.06 -16.71
C LYS A 139 8.23 2.20 -16.72
N ARG A 140 8.96 1.11 -16.89
CA ARG A 140 10.40 1.17 -17.15
C ARG A 140 10.68 1.99 -18.40
N GLY A 141 11.55 2.98 -18.26
CA GLY A 141 12.19 3.65 -19.37
C GLY A 141 13.56 3.00 -19.67
N PRO A 142 14.25 3.47 -20.71
CA PRO A 142 15.53 2.90 -21.13
C PRO A 142 16.60 2.91 -20.01
N GLU A 143 16.65 3.95 -19.20
CA GLU A 143 17.64 4.06 -18.12
C GLU A 143 17.31 3.14 -16.94
N ALA A 144 16.02 2.98 -16.56
CA ALA A 144 15.60 2.02 -15.56
C ALA A 144 15.87 0.58 -16.03
N GLU A 145 15.64 0.29 -17.31
CA GLU A 145 15.93 -1.02 -17.90
C GLU A 145 17.44 -1.33 -17.88
N LYS A 146 18.28 -0.38 -18.32
CA LYS A 146 19.75 -0.52 -18.23
C LYS A 146 20.24 -0.73 -16.79
N PHE A 147 19.65 0.02 -15.84
CA PHE A 147 19.96 -0.15 -14.43
C PHE A 147 19.67 -1.57 -13.95
N LEU A 148 18.43 -2.06 -14.17
CA LEU A 148 18.01 -3.39 -13.74
C LEU A 148 18.83 -4.51 -14.39
N GLN A 149 19.20 -4.37 -15.67
CA GLN A 149 20.12 -5.28 -16.36
C GLN A 149 21.51 -5.26 -15.74
N LYS A 150 22.08 -4.07 -15.50
CA LYS A 150 23.42 -3.90 -14.90
C LYS A 150 23.52 -4.55 -13.53
N VAL A 151 22.46 -4.47 -12.71
CA VAL A 151 22.45 -5.07 -11.36
C VAL A 151 21.98 -6.53 -11.36
N ASN A 152 21.78 -7.13 -12.52
CA ASN A 152 21.27 -8.50 -12.68
C ASN A 152 19.99 -8.74 -11.86
N PHE A 153 18.99 -7.84 -11.98
CA PHE A 153 17.71 -8.00 -11.31
C PHE A 153 17.06 -9.32 -11.68
N ASN A 154 16.71 -10.11 -10.67
CA ASN A 154 16.09 -11.42 -10.88
C ASN A 154 14.57 -11.38 -10.61
N PRO A 155 13.73 -11.16 -11.62
CA PRO A 155 12.28 -11.10 -11.46
C PRO A 155 11.67 -12.45 -11.04
N ALA A 156 12.34 -13.58 -11.32
CA ALA A 156 11.83 -14.92 -11.00
C ALA A 156 11.66 -15.16 -9.49
N ILE A 157 12.40 -14.43 -8.64
CA ILE A 157 12.25 -14.48 -7.18
C ILE A 157 10.88 -14.00 -6.73
N PHE A 158 10.24 -13.11 -7.50
CA PHE A 158 8.95 -12.49 -7.20
C PHE A 158 7.75 -13.22 -7.82
N LEU A 159 7.95 -14.30 -8.57
CA LEU A 159 6.88 -15.07 -9.22
C LEU A 159 6.05 -15.88 -8.21
N ARG A 160 5.43 -15.19 -7.27
CA ARG A 160 4.52 -15.74 -6.27
C ARG A 160 3.51 -14.70 -5.83
N HIS A 161 2.34 -15.14 -5.44
CA HIS A 161 1.35 -14.26 -4.85
C HIS A 161 0.68 -14.91 -3.64
N ARG A 162 0.14 -14.07 -2.77
CA ARG A 162 -0.73 -14.48 -1.69
C ARG A 162 -2.17 -14.42 -2.16
N ASN A 163 -2.91 -15.50 -2.05
CA ASN A 163 -4.35 -15.47 -2.28
C ASN A 163 -5.00 -14.46 -1.34
N ARG A 164 -5.84 -13.58 -1.88
CA ARG A 164 -6.67 -12.72 -1.04
C ARG A 164 -7.51 -13.61 -0.14
N HIS A 165 -7.41 -13.42 1.17
CA HIS A 165 -8.46 -13.89 2.04
C HIS A 165 -9.72 -13.12 1.65
N VAL A 166 -10.56 -13.74 0.84
CA VAL A 166 -11.96 -13.34 0.76
C VAL A 166 -12.48 -13.68 2.15
N ALA A 167 -12.49 -12.70 3.05
CA ALA A 167 -13.24 -12.85 4.29
C ALA A 167 -14.61 -13.30 3.83
N ALA A 168 -15.04 -14.49 4.27
CA ALA A 168 -16.36 -15.00 3.99
C ALA A 168 -17.30 -13.82 4.18
N ALA A 169 -18.08 -13.47 3.17
CA ALA A 169 -18.92 -12.29 3.18
C ALA A 169 -19.56 -12.26 4.56
N LYS A 170 -19.25 -11.25 5.37
CA LYS A 170 -19.80 -11.17 6.71
C LYS A 170 -21.30 -11.20 6.49
N SER A 171 -21.90 -12.35 6.74
CA SER A 171 -23.34 -12.53 6.66
C SER A 171 -23.93 -11.44 7.56
N GLY A 172 -24.48 -10.39 6.92
CA GLY A 172 -25.19 -9.35 7.59
C GLY A 172 -24.44 -8.72 8.77
N GLY A 173 -23.53 -7.76 8.51
CA GLY A 173 -23.34 -6.71 9.49
C GLY A 173 -24.74 -6.19 9.84
N THR A 174 -25.08 -6.20 11.14
CA THR A 174 -26.39 -5.75 11.61
C THR A 174 -26.62 -4.31 11.12
N ARG A 175 -27.25 -4.19 9.96
CA ARG A 175 -27.58 -2.89 9.38
C ARG A 175 -28.63 -2.30 10.30
N MET A 176 -28.22 -1.33 11.10
CA MET A 176 -29.14 -0.63 11.99
C MET A 176 -30.16 0.11 11.15
N LEU A 177 -31.42 -0.28 11.26
CA LEU A 177 -32.54 0.35 10.61
C LEU A 177 -32.90 1.64 11.37
N LYS A 178 -33.24 2.68 10.65
CA LYS A 178 -33.73 3.95 11.22
C LYS A 178 -35.18 3.77 11.64
N CYS A 179 -35.50 4.13 12.88
CA CYS A 179 -36.88 4.27 13.35
C CYS A 179 -37.10 5.71 13.80
N GLU A 180 -38.14 6.35 13.29
CA GLU A 180 -38.44 7.76 13.52
C GLU A 180 -39.85 7.94 14.07
N CYS A 181 -39.99 8.82 15.03
CA CYS A 181 -41.31 9.18 15.60
C CYS A 181 -42.02 10.13 14.66
N PRO A 182 -43.23 9.80 14.18
CA PRO A 182 -43.98 10.67 13.27
C PRO A 182 -44.54 11.93 13.96
N LYS A 183 -44.46 12.01 15.31
CA LYS A 183 -45.00 13.16 16.08
C LYS A 183 -43.92 14.16 16.49
N CYS A 184 -42.74 13.70 16.90
CA CYS A 184 -41.70 14.58 17.46
C CYS A 184 -40.32 14.36 16.83
N GLU A 185 -40.24 13.58 15.74
CA GLU A 185 -39.02 13.32 14.95
C GLU A 185 -37.89 12.64 15.76
N TYR A 186 -38.15 12.17 16.98
CA TYR A 186 -37.19 11.43 17.76
C TYR A 186 -36.73 10.18 17.02
N LEU A 187 -35.40 9.96 16.95
CA LEU A 187 -34.76 8.96 16.11
C LEU A 187 -34.02 7.93 16.94
N VAL A 188 -34.28 6.64 16.66
CA VAL A 188 -33.50 5.54 17.18
C VAL A 188 -33.02 4.63 16.03
N ARG A 189 -31.96 3.88 16.30
CA ARG A 189 -31.47 2.85 15.37
C ARG A 189 -31.60 1.49 16.01
N VAL A 190 -32.27 0.54 15.34
CA VAL A 190 -32.51 -0.82 15.81
C VAL A 190 -32.08 -1.84 14.78
N THR A 191 -31.75 -3.04 15.21
CA THR A 191 -31.48 -4.13 14.26
C THR A 191 -32.77 -4.74 13.73
N ALA A 192 -32.75 -5.33 12.56
CA ALA A 192 -33.90 -6.06 11.98
C ALA A 192 -34.44 -7.12 12.94
N LYS A 193 -33.55 -7.80 13.70
CA LYS A 193 -33.94 -8.79 14.72
C LYS A 193 -34.88 -8.20 15.78
N TRP A 194 -34.53 -7.03 16.33
CA TRP A 194 -35.35 -6.41 17.37
C TRP A 194 -36.61 -5.77 16.82
N LEU A 195 -36.55 -5.25 15.59
CA LEU A 195 -37.73 -4.70 14.93
C LEU A 195 -38.80 -5.76 14.62
N ALA A 196 -38.36 -7.00 14.33
CA ALA A 196 -39.26 -8.15 14.15
C ALA A 196 -40.01 -8.56 15.44
N ILE A 197 -39.44 -8.28 16.62
CA ILE A 197 -40.09 -8.55 17.90
C ILE A 197 -41.12 -7.48 18.22
N GLY A 198 -40.84 -6.23 17.86
CA GLY A 198 -41.76 -5.13 18.07
C GLY A 198 -41.19 -3.77 17.65
N THR A 199 -42.05 -2.89 17.24
CA THR A 199 -41.69 -1.53 16.86
C THR A 199 -41.42 -0.69 18.10
N PRO A 200 -40.29 0.07 18.16
CA PRO A 200 -40.02 0.94 19.30
C PRO A 200 -41.14 1.97 19.55
N VAL A 201 -41.33 2.29 20.80
CA VAL A 201 -42.25 3.37 21.21
C VAL A 201 -41.41 4.58 21.62
N CYS A 202 -41.72 5.73 21.08
CA CYS A 202 -41.10 7.01 21.41
C CYS A 202 -41.40 7.40 22.86
N PRO A 203 -40.53 8.12 23.58
CA PRO A 203 -40.82 8.69 24.88
C PRO A 203 -42.12 9.55 24.92
N CYS A 204 -42.57 10.07 23.78
CA CYS A 204 -43.87 10.78 23.68
C CYS A 204 -45.09 9.83 23.58
N GLY A 205 -44.91 8.51 23.71
CA GLY A 205 -45.96 7.50 23.65
C GLY A 205 -46.36 7.04 22.25
N THR A 206 -45.76 7.58 21.18
CA THR A 206 -46.14 7.26 19.80
C THR A 206 -45.30 6.10 19.26
N LYS A 207 -45.90 5.12 18.57
CA LYS A 207 -45.19 4.07 17.85
C LYS A 207 -44.31 4.68 16.75
N MET A 208 -43.05 4.30 16.69
CA MET A 208 -42.09 4.79 15.68
C MET A 208 -42.27 4.07 14.36
N LYS A 209 -41.87 4.70 13.25
CA LYS A 209 -41.86 4.09 11.92
C LYS A 209 -40.47 3.73 11.51
N ALA A 210 -40.26 2.49 11.00
CA ALA A 210 -39.00 2.07 10.42
C ALA A 210 -38.88 2.53 8.95
N SER A 211 -37.68 2.98 8.55
CA SER A 211 -37.36 3.38 7.19
C SER A 211 -36.03 2.77 6.74
#